data_ef545fc92e36b8387b666a5b4feda50f
#
_entry.id   ef545fc92e36b8387b666a5b4feda50f
#
_cell.length_a   1.000
_cell.length_b   1.000
_cell.length_c   1.000
_cell.angle_alpha   90.00
_cell.angle_beta   90.00
_cell.angle_gamma   90.00
#
_symmetry.space_group_name_H-M   'P 1'
#
loop_
_entity.id
_entity.type
_entity.pdbx_description
1 polymer ?
#
loop_
_entity_poly.entity_id
_entity_poly.type
_entity_poly.pdbx_seq_one_letter_code
_entity_poly.pdbx_strand_id
1 'polypeptide(L)'
;TGFENTQPGKRLVGRALTMRFLPPRPDLTEAALTLAKEGNWDRRYYARAAEEANPGDVVVAELGGSDGHNLFGDMGATGIQMRGAAGVIIDGGMRDYTGLRDERFADFPILHKFSDPHTTAWLGVEYNAPVRIGGVTVLPGDIVVGDNGGIFFFPSSLVERVLDYADESAAREKFQLQLLENKEYRFRDIYPLSPELQAEFERLRN
;
A
#
# COMPACT_ATOMS: atom_id res chain seq x y z
N THR A 1 -8.33 -2.73 6.75
CA THR A 1 -8.73 -1.68 7.69
C THR A 1 -7.67 -1.45 8.75
N GLY A 2 -7.59 -0.24 9.34
CA GLY A 2 -6.66 0.08 10.42
C GLY A 2 -5.23 0.36 9.96
N PHE A 3 -5.02 0.80 8.73
CA PHE A 3 -3.76 1.41 8.30
C PHE A 3 -3.83 2.93 8.49
N GLU A 4 -2.72 3.49 8.94
CA GLU A 4 -2.46 4.93 8.98
C GLU A 4 -1.51 5.30 7.86
N ASN A 5 -1.68 6.49 7.28
CA ASN A 5 -0.82 7.01 6.21
C ASN A 5 0.05 8.14 6.77
N THR A 6 1.36 8.04 6.61
CA THR A 6 2.29 9.10 7.05
C THR A 6 2.11 10.40 6.26
N GLN A 7 1.58 10.32 5.04
CA GLN A 7 1.29 11.45 4.16
C GLN A 7 -0.23 11.55 3.88
N PRO A 8 -1.03 12.09 4.82
CA PRO A 8 -2.48 12.18 4.66
C PRO A 8 -2.87 12.91 3.37
N GLY A 9 -3.79 12.32 2.62
CA GLY A 9 -4.24 12.84 1.33
C GLY A 9 -3.40 12.44 0.12
N LYS A 10 -2.24 11.81 0.32
CA LYS A 10 -1.46 11.23 -0.78
C LYS A 10 -1.92 9.81 -1.07
N ARG A 11 -1.93 9.49 -2.36
CA ARG A 11 -2.26 8.18 -2.89
C ARG A 11 -0.99 7.41 -3.21
N LEU A 12 -0.97 6.15 -2.84
CA LEU A 12 0.07 5.17 -3.17
C LEU A 12 -0.39 4.36 -4.38
N VAL A 13 0.40 4.34 -5.43
CA VAL A 13 0.14 3.51 -6.62
C VAL A 13 1.43 2.89 -7.10
N GLY A 14 1.46 1.58 -7.32
CA GLY A 14 2.64 0.90 -7.85
C GLY A 14 2.48 -0.61 -7.92
N ARG A 15 3.60 -1.32 -8.04
CA ARG A 15 3.67 -2.78 -8.10
C ARG A 15 4.20 -3.35 -6.79
N ALA A 16 3.57 -4.40 -6.29
CA ALA A 16 3.96 -5.04 -5.04
C ALA A 16 5.34 -5.73 -5.14
N LEU A 17 6.29 -5.24 -4.35
CA LEU A 17 7.52 -5.95 -3.98
C LEU A 17 7.31 -6.51 -2.57
N THR A 18 7.04 -7.79 -2.46
CA THR A 18 6.53 -8.41 -1.25
C THR A 18 7.64 -9.00 -0.38
N MET A 19 7.48 -8.92 0.93
CA MET A 19 8.36 -9.58 1.89
C MET A 19 7.59 -9.99 3.15
N ARG A 20 7.95 -11.14 3.72
CA ARG A 20 7.34 -11.68 4.92
C ARG A 20 8.35 -11.86 6.03
N PHE A 21 7.91 -11.52 7.23
CA PHE A 21 8.69 -11.60 8.44
C PHE A 21 7.98 -12.43 9.50
N LEU A 22 8.78 -13.07 10.35
CA LEU A 22 8.35 -13.72 11.57
C LEU A 22 8.99 -13.04 12.80
N PRO A 23 8.40 -13.20 13.97
CA PRO A 23 9.03 -12.77 15.22
C PRO A 23 10.44 -13.33 15.38
N PRO A 24 11.34 -12.64 16.09
CA PRO A 24 12.71 -13.08 16.25
C PRO A 24 12.77 -14.43 16.98
N ARG A 25 13.60 -15.30 16.46
CA ARG A 25 14.01 -16.54 17.12
C ARG A 25 15.52 -16.48 17.32
N PRO A 26 16.03 -16.50 18.55
CA PRO A 26 17.40 -16.09 18.87
C PRO A 26 18.49 -16.74 18.02
N ASP A 27 18.41 -18.06 17.82
CA ASP A 27 19.38 -18.82 17.01
C ASP A 27 19.40 -18.40 15.53
N LEU A 28 18.22 -18.24 14.90
CA LEU A 28 18.11 -17.82 13.51
C LEU A 28 18.43 -16.32 13.33
N THR A 29 18.06 -15.52 14.31
CA THR A 29 18.36 -14.08 14.29
C THR A 29 19.87 -13.85 14.39
N GLU A 30 20.57 -14.58 15.29
CA GLU A 30 22.02 -14.51 15.43
C GLU A 30 22.74 -14.96 14.14
N ALA A 31 22.27 -16.05 13.54
CA ALA A 31 22.81 -16.51 12.25
C ALA A 31 22.66 -15.46 11.14
N ALA A 32 21.46 -14.84 11.01
CA ALA A 32 21.22 -13.80 10.03
C ALA A 32 22.06 -12.53 10.27
N LEU A 33 22.27 -12.16 11.53
CA LEU A 33 23.14 -11.04 11.90
C LEU A 33 24.62 -11.35 11.62
N THR A 34 25.05 -12.57 11.81
CA THR A 34 26.41 -13.01 11.49
C THR A 34 26.66 -12.92 9.99
N LEU A 35 25.74 -13.44 9.18
CA LEU A 35 25.83 -13.33 7.72
C LEU A 35 25.91 -11.84 7.27
N ALA A 36 25.10 -10.98 7.87
CA ALA A 36 25.14 -9.54 7.55
C ALA A 36 26.49 -8.88 7.90
N LYS A 37 27.12 -9.26 9.01
CA LYS A 37 28.47 -8.80 9.37
C LYS A 37 29.54 -9.25 8.39
N GLU A 38 29.33 -10.39 7.74
CA GLU A 38 30.20 -10.95 6.69
C GLU A 38 29.87 -10.36 5.29
N GLY A 39 28.96 -9.39 5.23
CA GLY A 39 28.57 -8.73 3.98
C GLY A 39 27.41 -9.38 3.23
N ASN A 40 26.83 -10.47 3.74
CA ASN A 40 25.65 -11.10 3.17
C ASN A 40 24.38 -10.56 3.85
N TRP A 41 23.69 -9.65 3.17
CA TRP A 41 22.47 -9.00 3.64
C TRP A 41 21.18 -9.67 3.17
N ASP A 42 21.24 -10.78 2.48
CA ASP A 42 20.07 -11.41 1.84
C ASP A 42 18.92 -11.74 2.81
N ARG A 43 19.23 -11.94 4.10
CA ARG A 43 18.23 -12.19 5.14
C ARG A 43 17.74 -10.92 5.86
N ARG A 44 18.30 -9.77 5.54
CA ARG A 44 17.88 -8.47 6.04
C ARG A 44 16.95 -7.80 5.02
N TYR A 45 15.77 -8.34 4.82
CA TYR A 45 14.88 -8.01 3.70
C TYR A 45 14.52 -6.53 3.57
N TYR A 46 14.42 -5.79 4.66
CA TYR A 46 14.23 -4.34 4.56
C TYR A 46 15.44 -3.62 3.93
N ALA A 47 16.65 -4.06 4.24
CA ALA A 47 17.86 -3.54 3.62
C ALA A 47 17.94 -3.99 2.16
N ARG A 48 17.59 -5.25 1.89
CA ARG A 48 17.49 -5.78 0.53
C ARG A 48 16.47 -5.00 -0.32
N ALA A 49 15.31 -4.66 0.23
CA ALA A 49 14.34 -3.81 -0.47
C ALA A 49 14.89 -2.41 -0.77
N ALA A 50 15.70 -1.82 0.16
CA ALA A 50 16.36 -0.54 -0.06
C ALA A 50 17.45 -0.59 -1.14
N GLU A 51 17.93 -1.76 -1.54
CA GLU A 51 18.92 -1.97 -2.58
C GLU A 51 18.30 -2.45 -3.91
N GLU A 52 17.25 -3.25 -3.87
CA GLU A 52 16.68 -3.96 -5.02
C GLU A 52 15.35 -3.40 -5.53
N ALA A 53 14.66 -2.53 -4.79
CA ALA A 53 13.44 -1.92 -5.27
C ALA A 53 13.67 -1.15 -6.58
N ASN A 54 12.71 -1.20 -7.46
CA ASN A 54 12.73 -0.51 -8.74
C ASN A 54 11.77 0.69 -8.75
N PRO A 55 11.95 1.66 -9.65
CA PRO A 55 11.00 2.76 -9.79
C PRO A 55 9.56 2.26 -9.99
N GLY A 56 8.66 2.82 -9.18
CA GLY A 56 7.25 2.44 -9.17
C GLY A 56 6.90 1.17 -8.39
N ASP A 57 7.85 0.54 -7.71
CA ASP A 57 7.52 -0.54 -6.77
C ASP A 57 6.92 0.02 -5.47
N VAL A 58 6.03 -0.74 -4.87
CA VAL A 58 5.54 -0.55 -3.52
C VAL A 58 6.06 -1.69 -2.67
N VAL A 59 6.87 -1.39 -1.67
CA VAL A 59 7.35 -2.41 -0.73
C VAL A 59 6.19 -2.82 0.18
N VAL A 60 5.85 -4.11 0.17
CA VAL A 60 4.71 -4.67 0.90
C VAL A 60 5.22 -5.69 1.92
N ALA A 61 5.17 -5.33 3.20
CA ALA A 61 5.72 -6.12 4.29
C ALA A 61 4.64 -6.76 5.18
N GLU A 62 4.62 -8.08 5.23
CA GLU A 62 3.80 -8.86 6.15
C GLU A 62 4.58 -9.09 7.46
N LEU A 63 4.07 -8.55 8.58
CA LEU A 63 4.53 -8.82 9.93
C LEU A 63 3.51 -9.62 10.76
N GLY A 64 2.49 -10.17 10.11
CA GLY A 64 1.46 -10.98 10.75
C GLY A 64 0.51 -10.21 11.67
N GLY A 65 0.46 -8.89 11.57
CA GLY A 65 -0.35 -8.04 12.45
C GLY A 65 0.13 -8.05 13.91
N SER A 66 1.41 -8.41 14.14
CA SER A 66 1.95 -8.51 15.49
C SER A 66 1.97 -7.15 16.18
N ASP A 67 1.42 -7.12 17.38
CA ASP A 67 1.43 -5.95 18.24
C ASP A 67 2.82 -5.71 18.84
N GLY A 68 3.30 -4.48 18.72
CA GLY A 68 4.60 -4.06 19.26
C GLY A 68 5.78 -4.46 18.35
N HIS A 69 6.73 -3.60 18.22
CA HIS A 69 7.95 -3.65 17.40
C HIS A 69 7.79 -3.19 15.96
N ASN A 70 8.63 -2.25 15.60
CA ASN A 70 8.69 -1.71 14.25
C ASN A 70 9.58 -2.56 13.33
N LEU A 71 9.33 -2.47 12.01
CA LEU A 71 10.17 -3.08 10.99
C LEU A 71 11.40 -2.21 10.69
N PHE A 72 11.19 -0.93 10.43
CA PHE A 72 12.25 0.06 10.16
C PHE A 72 11.74 1.48 10.43
N GLY A 73 12.63 2.46 10.32
CA GLY A 73 12.34 3.88 10.44
C GLY A 73 12.77 4.67 9.21
N ASP A 74 13.15 5.94 9.41
CA ASP A 74 13.44 6.91 8.36
C ASP A 74 14.61 6.52 7.44
N MET A 75 15.65 5.87 7.94
CA MET A 75 16.78 5.43 7.12
C MET A 75 16.37 4.33 6.14
N GLY A 76 15.57 3.36 6.59
CA GLY A 76 15.04 2.31 5.72
C GLY A 76 14.10 2.88 4.66
N ALA A 77 13.21 3.78 5.07
CA ALA A 77 12.31 4.50 4.17
C ALA A 77 13.07 5.33 3.13
N THR A 78 14.12 6.06 3.56
CA THR A 78 14.96 6.85 2.66
C THR A 78 15.66 5.98 1.62
N GLY A 79 16.22 4.83 2.03
CA GLY A 79 16.86 3.90 1.09
C GLY A 79 15.90 3.42 0.02
N ILE A 80 14.70 2.99 0.41
CA ILE A 80 13.66 2.53 -0.51
C ILE A 80 13.19 3.67 -1.44
N GLN A 81 12.98 4.88 -0.89
CA GLN A 81 12.60 6.07 -1.66
C GLN A 81 13.65 6.43 -2.72
N MET A 82 14.92 6.38 -2.37
CA MET A 82 16.03 6.70 -3.29
C MET A 82 16.15 5.72 -4.46
N ARG A 83 15.57 4.53 -4.34
CA ARG A 83 15.45 3.57 -5.45
C ARG A 83 14.29 3.90 -6.40
N GLY A 84 13.49 4.94 -6.07
CA GLY A 84 12.34 5.33 -6.88
C GLY A 84 11.07 4.52 -6.59
N ALA A 85 11.03 3.78 -5.48
CA ALA A 85 9.81 3.14 -5.03
C ALA A 85 8.73 4.18 -4.76
N ALA A 86 7.46 3.82 -5.00
CA ALA A 86 6.32 4.72 -4.85
C ALA A 86 5.85 4.86 -3.38
N GLY A 87 6.29 3.95 -2.50
CA GLY A 87 5.99 3.98 -1.09
C GLY A 87 6.06 2.60 -0.45
N VAL A 88 5.52 2.49 0.77
CA VAL A 88 5.59 1.26 1.58
C VAL A 88 4.26 0.94 2.24
N ILE A 89 3.95 -0.36 2.37
CA ILE A 89 2.86 -0.88 3.20
C ILE A 89 3.47 -1.84 4.22
N ILE A 90 3.20 -1.61 5.50
CA ILE A 90 3.65 -2.47 6.60
C ILE A 90 2.43 -2.97 7.36
N ASP A 91 2.12 -4.28 7.27
CA ASP A 91 1.09 -4.90 8.14
C ASP A 91 1.67 -5.14 9.55
N GLY A 92 2.08 -4.05 10.17
CA GLY A 92 2.78 -3.98 11.44
C GLY A 92 3.25 -2.57 11.78
N GLY A 93 4.27 -2.47 12.63
CA GLY A 93 4.78 -1.20 13.14
C GLY A 93 5.90 -0.57 12.34
N MET A 94 6.01 0.74 12.47
CA MET A 94 7.17 1.55 12.04
C MET A 94 7.61 2.49 13.17
N ARG A 95 8.81 3.07 13.07
CA ARG A 95 9.28 4.15 13.96
C ARG A 95 9.56 5.44 13.20
N ASP A 96 10.01 6.45 13.93
CA ASP A 96 10.41 7.76 13.39
C ASP A 96 9.25 8.48 12.69
N TYR A 97 8.01 8.27 13.17
CA TYR A 97 6.77 8.75 12.57
C TYR A 97 6.80 10.26 12.23
N THR A 98 7.35 11.09 13.14
CA THR A 98 7.45 12.54 12.92
C THR A 98 8.36 12.86 11.74
N GLY A 99 9.55 12.22 11.67
CA GLY A 99 10.50 12.42 10.58
C GLY A 99 9.98 11.93 9.23
N LEU A 100 9.16 10.87 9.23
CA LEU A 100 8.54 10.33 8.01
C LEU A 100 7.37 11.18 7.48
N ARG A 101 7.01 12.24 8.19
CA ARG A 101 6.04 13.26 7.74
C ARG A 101 6.70 14.54 7.23
N ASP A 102 8.02 14.61 7.26
CA ASP A 102 8.76 15.75 6.74
C ASP A 102 8.59 15.89 5.22
N GLU A 103 8.84 17.11 4.71
CA GLU A 103 8.70 17.46 3.30
C GLU A 103 9.49 16.53 2.37
N ARG A 104 10.62 15.99 2.81
CA ARG A 104 11.42 15.02 2.02
C ARG A 104 10.64 13.74 1.66
N PHE A 105 9.60 13.39 2.44
CA PHE A 105 8.73 12.24 2.19
C PHE A 105 7.35 12.65 1.64
N ALA A 106 7.14 13.91 1.26
CA ALA A 106 5.83 14.43 0.86
C ALA A 106 5.14 13.61 -0.25
N ASP A 107 5.91 13.00 -1.12
CA ASP A 107 5.41 12.14 -2.21
C ASP A 107 5.76 10.65 -2.00
N PHE A 108 6.08 10.26 -0.76
CA PHE A 108 6.43 8.90 -0.41
C PHE A 108 5.57 8.40 0.78
N PRO A 109 4.30 8.04 0.53
CA PRO A 109 3.42 7.57 1.60
C PRO A 109 3.84 6.20 2.14
N ILE A 110 3.76 6.07 3.46
CA ILE A 110 3.93 4.80 4.17
C ILE A 110 2.62 4.50 4.89
N LEU A 111 2.01 3.36 4.56
CA LEU A 111 0.83 2.85 5.22
C LEU A 111 1.24 1.78 6.23
N HIS A 112 0.93 2.00 7.51
CA HIS A 112 1.33 1.13 8.61
C HIS A 112 0.20 0.96 9.63
N LYS A 113 0.31 0.00 10.56
CA LYS A 113 -0.71 -0.26 11.58
C LYS A 113 -0.55 0.60 12.83
N PHE A 114 0.69 0.82 13.25
CA PHE A 114 1.00 1.58 14.46
C PHE A 114 2.44 2.10 14.43
N SER A 115 2.74 3.03 15.32
CA SER A 115 4.10 3.51 15.54
C SER A 115 4.62 2.95 16.87
N ASP A 116 5.84 2.40 16.87
CA ASP A 116 6.49 1.85 18.04
C ASP A 116 8.00 2.14 17.98
N PRO A 117 8.60 2.75 19.00
CA PRO A 117 10.04 3.01 19.04
C PRO A 117 10.87 1.73 19.25
N HIS A 118 10.27 0.64 19.74
CA HIS A 118 11.01 -0.59 20.02
C HIS A 118 11.43 -1.29 18.74
N THR A 119 12.72 -1.43 18.57
CA THR A 119 13.30 -2.16 17.44
C THR A 119 13.50 -3.62 17.80
N THR A 120 13.07 -4.52 16.93
CA THR A 120 13.40 -5.95 17.02
C THR A 120 14.06 -6.42 15.74
N ALA A 121 14.83 -7.50 15.87
CA ALA A 121 15.45 -8.14 14.73
C ALA A 121 14.48 -9.15 14.09
N TRP A 122 13.51 -8.64 13.34
CA TRP A 122 12.58 -9.46 12.56
C TRP A 122 13.32 -10.47 11.70
N LEU A 123 12.83 -11.70 11.69
CA LEU A 123 13.34 -12.77 10.85
C LEU A 123 12.67 -12.70 9.47
N GLY A 124 13.40 -12.27 8.46
CA GLY A 124 12.95 -12.34 7.07
C GLY A 124 12.89 -13.80 6.60
N VAL A 125 11.72 -14.27 6.18
CA VAL A 125 11.51 -15.68 5.79
C VAL A 125 11.21 -15.84 4.31
N GLU A 126 10.55 -14.88 3.67
CA GLU A 126 10.23 -14.88 2.24
C GLU A 126 10.40 -13.49 1.65
N TYR A 127 11.00 -13.43 0.48
CA TYR A 127 11.21 -12.21 -0.31
C TYR A 127 10.68 -12.43 -1.72
N ASN A 128 9.88 -11.48 -2.20
CA ASN A 128 9.20 -11.54 -3.49
C ASN A 128 8.38 -12.84 -3.65
N ALA A 129 7.60 -13.15 -2.63
CA ALA A 129 6.71 -14.32 -2.51
C ALA A 129 5.31 -13.88 -2.06
N PRO A 130 4.29 -14.75 -2.16
CA PRO A 130 2.94 -14.41 -1.69
C PRO A 130 2.91 -14.02 -0.20
N VAL A 131 2.22 -12.93 0.12
CA VAL A 131 2.06 -12.42 1.50
C VAL A 131 0.59 -12.18 1.82
N ARG A 132 0.28 -12.01 3.11
CA ARG A 132 -1.05 -11.65 3.62
C ARG A 132 -1.01 -10.25 4.22
N ILE A 133 -1.80 -9.34 3.69
CA ILE A 133 -1.93 -7.97 4.21
C ILE A 133 -3.37 -7.72 4.62
N GLY A 134 -3.62 -7.51 5.91
CA GLY A 134 -4.97 -7.23 6.41
C GLY A 134 -6.02 -8.30 6.06
N GLY A 135 -5.60 -9.56 5.88
CA GLY A 135 -6.47 -10.67 5.48
C GLY A 135 -6.60 -10.90 3.97
N VAL A 136 -5.92 -10.10 3.14
CA VAL A 136 -5.90 -10.23 1.68
C VAL A 136 -4.61 -10.88 1.23
N THR A 137 -4.69 -11.83 0.28
CA THR A 137 -3.50 -12.41 -0.37
C THR A 137 -2.97 -11.42 -1.41
N VAL A 138 -1.68 -11.14 -1.34
CA VAL A 138 -0.96 -10.26 -2.28
C VAL A 138 0.16 -11.04 -2.93
N LEU A 139 0.20 -11.03 -4.24
CA LEU A 139 1.26 -11.66 -5.01
C LEU A 139 2.32 -10.62 -5.44
N PRO A 140 3.57 -11.04 -5.62
CA PRO A 140 4.58 -10.20 -6.27
C PRO A 140 4.08 -9.68 -7.61
N GLY A 141 4.23 -8.37 -7.86
CA GLY A 141 3.80 -7.73 -9.10
C GLY A 141 2.32 -7.35 -9.17
N ASP A 142 1.50 -7.67 -8.16
CA ASP A 142 0.14 -7.12 -8.06
C ASP A 142 0.18 -5.59 -8.07
N ILE A 143 -0.82 -5.00 -8.67
CA ILE A 143 -1.02 -3.55 -8.60
C ILE A 143 -1.57 -3.19 -7.22
N VAL A 144 -0.98 -2.17 -6.66
CA VAL A 144 -1.34 -1.60 -5.36
C VAL A 144 -1.91 -0.22 -5.57
N VAL A 145 -3.08 0.04 -5.00
CA VAL A 145 -3.66 1.38 -4.88
C VAL A 145 -4.06 1.58 -3.43
N GLY A 146 -3.50 2.58 -2.77
CA GLY A 146 -3.76 2.83 -1.36
C GLY A 146 -3.84 4.32 -1.04
N ASP A 147 -4.72 4.66 -0.11
CA ASP A 147 -4.84 6.00 0.48
C ASP A 147 -5.41 5.89 1.91
N ASN A 148 -5.91 6.99 2.47
CA ASN A 148 -6.52 7.00 3.80
C ASN A 148 -7.83 6.19 3.89
N GLY A 149 -8.50 5.93 2.77
CA GLY A 149 -9.75 5.16 2.70
C GLY A 149 -9.53 3.65 2.72
N GLY A 150 -8.37 3.19 2.24
CA GLY A 150 -8.06 1.77 2.19
C GLY A 150 -6.94 1.41 1.22
N ILE A 151 -6.69 0.12 1.11
CA ILE A 151 -5.68 -0.44 0.21
C ILE A 151 -6.34 -1.51 -0.64
N PHE A 152 -6.12 -1.42 -1.95
CA PHE A 152 -6.56 -2.39 -2.95
C PHE A 152 -5.35 -3.07 -3.58
N PHE A 153 -5.49 -4.37 -3.79
CA PHE A 153 -4.52 -5.18 -4.52
C PHE A 153 -5.26 -5.94 -5.63
N PHE A 154 -4.70 -5.95 -6.82
CA PHE A 154 -5.27 -6.70 -7.93
C PHE A 154 -4.20 -7.11 -8.95
N PRO A 155 -4.39 -8.23 -9.68
CA PRO A 155 -3.46 -8.67 -10.71
C PRO A 155 -3.24 -7.61 -11.79
N SER A 156 -2.01 -7.43 -12.26
CA SER A 156 -1.67 -6.48 -13.32
C SER A 156 -2.47 -6.70 -14.61
N SER A 157 -2.90 -7.93 -14.87
CA SER A 157 -3.77 -8.27 -16.01
C SER A 157 -5.17 -7.63 -15.98
N LEU A 158 -5.57 -7.09 -14.83
CA LEU A 158 -6.87 -6.42 -14.67
C LEU A 158 -6.80 -4.89 -14.81
N VAL A 159 -5.62 -4.31 -15.05
CA VAL A 159 -5.43 -2.85 -15.06
C VAL A 159 -6.37 -2.16 -16.02
N GLU A 160 -6.45 -2.58 -17.29
CA GLU A 160 -7.31 -1.96 -18.29
C GLU A 160 -8.79 -2.00 -17.86
N ARG A 161 -9.26 -3.17 -17.40
CA ARG A 161 -10.64 -3.32 -16.93
C ARG A 161 -10.95 -2.45 -15.70
N VAL A 162 -10.00 -2.30 -14.79
CA VAL A 162 -10.16 -1.45 -13.59
C VAL A 162 -10.23 0.02 -14.01
N LEU A 163 -9.39 0.45 -14.96
CA LEU A 163 -9.41 1.82 -15.48
C LEU A 163 -10.71 2.13 -16.22
N ASP A 164 -11.15 1.25 -17.12
CA ASP A 164 -12.42 1.41 -17.85
C ASP A 164 -13.61 1.53 -16.88
N TYR A 165 -13.64 0.66 -15.85
CA TYR A 165 -14.70 0.70 -14.83
C TYR A 165 -14.63 1.97 -13.98
N ALA A 166 -13.42 2.43 -13.62
CA ALA A 166 -13.23 3.64 -12.83
C ALA A 166 -13.70 4.88 -13.61
N ASP A 167 -13.35 4.97 -14.90
CA ASP A 167 -13.77 6.08 -15.77
C ASP A 167 -15.29 6.11 -15.96
N GLU A 168 -15.89 4.94 -16.16
CA GLU A 168 -17.35 4.84 -16.24
C GLU A 168 -18.03 5.23 -14.93
N SER A 169 -17.50 4.72 -13.79
CA SER A 169 -18.04 5.04 -12.47
C SER A 169 -17.94 6.53 -12.16
N ALA A 170 -16.79 7.14 -12.45
CA ALA A 170 -16.58 8.58 -12.24
C ALA A 170 -17.53 9.43 -13.10
N ALA A 171 -17.75 9.04 -14.36
CA ALA A 171 -18.69 9.74 -15.24
C ALA A 171 -20.13 9.62 -14.73
N ARG A 172 -20.52 8.42 -14.26
CA ARG A 172 -21.84 8.17 -13.69
C ARG A 172 -22.07 8.96 -12.40
N GLU A 173 -21.08 8.96 -11.49
CA GLU A 173 -21.17 9.72 -10.25
C GLU A 173 -21.27 11.23 -10.50
N LYS A 174 -20.52 11.74 -11.48
CA LYS A 174 -20.62 13.15 -11.88
C LYS A 174 -22.04 13.50 -12.36
N PHE A 175 -22.62 12.64 -13.20
CA PHE A 175 -24.01 12.82 -13.68
C PHE A 175 -25.00 12.77 -12.50
N GLN A 176 -24.86 11.79 -11.61
CA GLN A 176 -25.72 11.67 -10.42
C GLN A 176 -25.63 12.89 -9.50
N LEU A 177 -24.42 13.44 -9.29
CA LEU A 177 -24.22 14.66 -8.50
C LEU A 177 -24.91 15.87 -9.13
N GLN A 178 -24.84 16.05 -10.44
CA GLN A 178 -25.54 17.12 -11.13
C GLN A 178 -27.06 17.04 -10.96
N LEU A 179 -27.64 15.83 -11.03
CA LEU A 179 -29.07 15.63 -10.79
C LEU A 179 -29.47 15.93 -9.34
N LEU A 180 -28.61 15.60 -8.37
CA LEU A 180 -28.84 15.92 -6.94
C LEU A 180 -28.79 17.44 -6.69
N GLU A 181 -27.83 18.14 -7.29
CA GLU A 181 -27.69 19.61 -7.15
C GLU A 181 -28.89 20.36 -7.72
N ASN A 182 -29.45 19.89 -8.84
CA ASN A 182 -30.64 20.48 -9.47
C ASN A 182 -31.93 20.29 -8.64
N LYS A 183 -31.92 19.39 -7.64
CA LYS A 183 -33.06 19.11 -6.72
C LYS A 183 -34.38 18.73 -7.41
N GLU A 184 -34.35 18.29 -8.67
CA GLU A 184 -35.53 17.90 -9.44
C GLU A 184 -35.92 16.45 -9.20
N TYR A 185 -34.98 15.64 -8.73
CA TYR A 185 -35.12 14.18 -8.55
C TYR A 185 -34.99 13.79 -7.08
N ARG A 186 -35.64 12.69 -6.71
CA ARG A 186 -35.45 12.08 -5.39
C ARG A 186 -34.17 11.26 -5.40
N PHE A 187 -33.48 11.17 -4.27
CA PHE A 187 -32.24 10.37 -4.12
C PHE A 187 -32.41 8.93 -4.62
N ARG A 188 -33.56 8.29 -4.32
CA ARG A 188 -33.84 6.89 -4.75
C ARG A 188 -34.01 6.71 -6.27
N ASP A 189 -34.24 7.77 -7.02
CA ASP A 189 -34.36 7.74 -8.46
C ASP A 189 -32.99 7.93 -9.14
N ILE A 190 -32.02 8.48 -8.38
CA ILE A 190 -30.66 8.81 -8.82
C ILE A 190 -29.65 7.73 -8.39
N TYR A 191 -29.87 7.08 -7.22
CA TYR A 191 -28.91 6.14 -6.66
C TYR A 191 -29.60 4.84 -6.16
N PRO A 192 -29.56 3.75 -7.01
CA PRO A 192 -29.04 3.69 -8.36
C PRO A 192 -29.90 4.52 -9.35
N LEU A 193 -29.35 4.81 -10.53
CA LEU A 193 -30.10 5.52 -11.56
C LEU A 193 -31.36 4.73 -11.96
N SER A 194 -32.51 5.43 -12.05
CA SER A 194 -33.72 4.85 -12.63
C SER A 194 -33.47 4.44 -14.09
N PRO A 195 -34.27 3.53 -14.69
CA PRO A 195 -34.09 3.13 -16.08
C PRO A 195 -34.06 4.29 -17.06
N GLU A 196 -34.87 5.32 -16.85
CA GLU A 196 -34.93 6.52 -17.68
C GLU A 196 -33.64 7.33 -17.59
N LEU A 197 -33.14 7.55 -16.36
CA LEU A 197 -31.89 8.29 -16.12
C LEU A 197 -30.66 7.50 -16.57
N GLN A 198 -30.69 6.19 -16.48
CA GLN A 198 -29.64 5.34 -17.03
C GLN A 198 -29.56 5.47 -18.56
N ALA A 199 -30.70 5.42 -19.24
CA ALA A 199 -30.74 5.62 -20.70
C ALA A 199 -30.26 7.03 -21.12
N GLU A 200 -30.59 8.05 -20.33
CA GLU A 200 -30.10 9.41 -20.56
C GLU A 200 -28.57 9.51 -20.37
N PHE A 201 -28.03 8.92 -19.30
CA PHE A 201 -26.60 8.86 -19.06
C PHE A 201 -25.86 8.20 -20.23
N GLU A 202 -26.34 7.06 -20.72
CA GLU A 202 -25.77 6.33 -21.85
C GLU A 202 -25.78 7.16 -23.14
N ARG A 203 -26.86 7.91 -23.38
CA ARG A 203 -26.97 8.82 -24.54
C ARG A 203 -25.98 10.00 -24.47
N LEU A 204 -25.73 10.53 -23.28
CA LEU A 204 -24.80 11.66 -23.08
C LEU A 204 -23.34 11.24 -23.15
N ARG A 205 -23.06 9.95 -22.94
CA ARG A 205 -21.71 9.40 -22.97
C ARG A 205 -21.23 9.03 -24.37
N ASN A 206 -22.14 8.72 -25.29
CA ASN A 206 -21.85 8.39 -26.69
C ASN A 206 -21.83 9.66 -27.59
#